data_8f10f4f010f5120fa336b4095de45df2
#
_entry.id   8f10f4f010f5120fa336b4095de45df2
#
_cell.length_a   1.000
_cell.length_b   1.000
_cell.length_c   1.000
_cell.angle_alpha   90.00
_cell.angle_beta   90.00
_cell.angle_gamma   90.00
#
_symmetry.space_group_name_H-M   'P 1'
#
loop_
_entity.id
_entity.type
_entity.pdbx_description
1 polymer ?
#
loop_
_entity_poly.entity_id
_entity_poly.type
_entity_poly.pdbx_seq_one_letter_code
_entity_poly.pdbx_strand_id
1 'polypeptide(L)'
;CLVGSEMCIRDSYGYWIVKEYREAYNMFCCSGILFNHESERRGETFVTRKITLAAARIAQGKQEKLYLGNLSSLRDWGYAKDYVECMWLILQNEKPEDFVIATGEQHSVREFCQLAFRYAGIELCFEGEGENEKGIDTKTGKVLVEVSLDFYRPTDVVNLWGNPAKAKRELGWNPQKTTFEQLVKIMVDADMAKVAVERAGEHVRTNLEEYLEKGIVK
;
A
#
# COMPACT_ATOMS: atom_id res chain seq x y z
N CYS A 1 10.32 17.81 10.55
CA CYS A 1 9.94 17.65 9.16
C CYS A 1 8.76 18.57 8.81
N LEU A 2 9.03 19.63 8.01
CA LEU A 2 8.02 20.63 7.64
C LEU A 2 6.85 20.06 6.82
N VAL A 3 7.10 19.09 5.98
CA VAL A 3 6.08 18.45 5.13
C VAL A 3 5.01 17.71 5.97
N GLY A 4 5.39 17.09 7.07
CA GLY A 4 4.45 16.48 8.00
C GLY A 4 3.56 17.49 8.72
N SER A 5 4.09 18.68 9.04
CA SER A 5 3.33 19.73 9.74
C SER A 5 2.26 20.38 8.86
N GLU A 6 2.52 20.59 7.57
CA GLU A 6 1.53 21.17 6.65
C GLU A 6 0.34 20.23 6.43
N MET A 7 0.58 18.93 6.27
CA MET A 7 -0.50 17.93 6.20
C MET A 7 -1.29 17.87 7.50
N CYS A 8 -0.63 17.89 8.64
CA CYS A 8 -1.31 17.91 9.95
C CYS A 8 -2.15 19.17 10.15
N ILE A 9 -1.68 20.36 9.72
CA ILE A 9 -2.43 21.62 9.77
C ILE A 9 -3.67 21.52 8.89
N ARG A 10 -3.53 21.06 7.65
CA ARG A 10 -4.65 20.88 6.72
C ARG A 10 -5.70 19.93 7.28
N ASP A 11 -5.28 18.77 7.76
CA ASP A 11 -6.19 17.74 8.26
C ASP A 11 -6.88 18.17 9.56
N SER A 12 -6.16 18.88 10.45
CA SER A 12 -6.74 19.47 11.65
C SER A 12 -7.78 20.55 11.29
N TYR A 13 -7.48 21.41 10.31
CA TYR A 13 -8.42 22.40 9.82
C TYR A 13 -9.68 21.74 9.24
N GLY A 14 -9.49 20.71 8.39
CA GLY A 14 -10.60 19.94 7.81
C GLY A 14 -11.50 19.31 8.88
N TYR A 15 -10.91 18.71 9.90
CA TYR A 15 -11.66 18.12 11.02
C TYR A 15 -12.51 19.18 11.76
N TRP A 16 -11.90 20.33 12.12
CA TRP A 16 -12.59 21.36 12.89
C TRP A 16 -13.67 22.06 12.07
N ILE A 17 -13.48 22.28 10.76
CA ILE A 17 -14.50 22.89 9.91
C ILE A 17 -15.72 21.97 9.77
N VAL A 18 -15.52 20.65 9.62
CA VAL A 18 -16.60 19.66 9.58
C VAL A 18 -17.40 19.69 10.89
N LYS A 19 -16.70 19.72 12.03
CA LYS A 19 -17.33 19.78 13.34
C LYS A 19 -18.13 21.07 13.52
N GLU A 20 -17.56 22.22 13.15
CA GLU A 20 -18.21 23.54 13.23
C GLU A 20 -19.50 23.56 12.40
N TYR A 21 -19.47 23.09 11.16
CA TYR A 21 -20.67 23.07 10.31
C TYR A 21 -21.73 22.10 10.82
N ARG A 22 -21.34 20.99 11.41
CA ARG A 22 -22.26 20.07 12.07
C ARG A 22 -22.97 20.73 13.25
N GLU A 23 -22.23 21.42 14.11
CA GLU A 23 -22.79 22.03 15.34
C GLU A 23 -23.56 23.34 15.08
N ALA A 24 -23.01 24.22 14.22
CA ALA A 24 -23.60 25.53 13.97
C ALA A 24 -24.80 25.48 13.01
N TYR A 25 -24.79 24.62 12.03
CA TYR A 25 -25.79 24.57 10.96
C TYR A 25 -26.63 23.30 10.95
N ASN A 26 -26.43 22.42 11.92
CA ASN A 26 -27.11 21.11 12.00
C ASN A 26 -26.99 20.28 10.70
N MET A 27 -25.83 20.41 10.03
CA MET A 27 -25.54 19.64 8.82
C MET A 27 -25.14 18.22 9.15
N PHE A 28 -25.56 17.25 8.32
CA PHE A 28 -25.08 15.89 8.44
C PHE A 28 -23.65 15.78 7.88
N CYS A 29 -22.68 16.10 8.71
CA CYS A 29 -21.26 16.10 8.38
C CYS A 29 -20.51 15.18 9.33
N CYS A 30 -19.68 14.28 8.76
CA CYS A 30 -18.92 13.29 9.49
C CYS A 30 -17.46 13.29 9.05
N SER A 31 -16.54 13.07 9.98
CA SER A 31 -15.13 12.88 9.67
C SER A 31 -14.77 11.39 9.73
N GLY A 32 -14.26 10.85 8.63
CA GLY A 32 -13.62 9.54 8.61
C GLY A 32 -12.11 9.70 8.86
N ILE A 33 -11.60 9.14 9.95
CA ILE A 33 -10.16 9.10 10.25
C ILE A 33 -9.61 7.80 9.70
N LEU A 34 -9.12 7.87 8.44
CA LEU A 34 -8.72 6.69 7.69
C LEU A 34 -7.25 6.36 7.95
N PHE A 35 -7.01 5.11 8.36
CA PHE A 35 -5.68 4.51 8.36
C PHE A 35 -5.27 4.09 6.95
N ASN A 36 -4.11 3.48 6.79
CA ASN A 36 -3.60 3.17 5.46
C ASN A 36 -4.55 2.21 4.74
N HIS A 37 -5.05 2.65 3.60
CA HIS A 37 -5.95 1.87 2.76
C HIS A 37 -5.34 1.68 1.38
N GLU A 38 -5.22 0.43 1.00
CA GLU A 38 -4.44 -0.03 -0.14
C GLU A 38 -5.32 -0.72 -1.18
N SER A 39 -4.87 -0.73 -2.40
CA SER A 39 -5.50 -1.47 -3.49
C SER A 39 -4.57 -1.61 -4.68
N GLU A 40 -5.01 -2.35 -5.69
CA GLU A 40 -4.40 -2.43 -7.00
C GLU A 40 -4.24 -1.08 -7.74
N ARG A 41 -4.92 -0.02 -7.23
CA ARG A 41 -4.87 1.35 -7.75
C ARG A 41 -4.05 2.30 -6.90
N ARG A 42 -3.39 1.81 -5.86
CA ARG A 42 -2.52 2.66 -5.02
C ARG A 42 -1.43 3.31 -5.86
N GLY A 43 -1.07 4.56 -5.54
CA GLY A 43 0.03 5.25 -6.23
C GLY A 43 1.35 4.49 -6.08
N GLU A 44 2.14 4.41 -7.15
CA GLU A 44 3.36 3.60 -7.22
C GLU A 44 4.49 4.08 -6.30
N THR A 45 4.41 5.31 -5.79
CA THR A 45 5.36 5.90 -4.84
C THR A 45 5.15 5.42 -3.39
N PHE A 46 3.98 4.86 -3.09
CA PHE A 46 3.68 4.32 -1.75
C PHE A 46 4.35 2.96 -1.55
N VAL A 47 4.81 2.72 -0.32
CA VAL A 47 5.63 1.54 0.03
C VAL A 47 4.99 0.22 -0.39
N THR A 48 3.70 0.03 -0.15
CA THR A 48 2.95 -1.18 -0.50
C THR A 48 2.96 -1.45 -1.99
N ARG A 49 2.60 -0.43 -2.80
CA ARG A 49 2.59 -0.55 -4.25
C ARG A 49 4.00 -0.67 -4.83
N LYS A 50 4.98 0.05 -4.25
CA LYS A 50 6.39 -0.08 -4.62
C LYS A 50 6.87 -1.51 -4.45
N ILE A 51 6.48 -2.18 -3.36
CA ILE A 51 6.83 -3.58 -3.08
C ILE A 51 6.17 -4.54 -4.09
N THR A 52 4.85 -4.46 -4.29
CA THR A 52 4.13 -5.39 -5.15
C THR A 52 4.55 -5.27 -6.62
N LEU A 53 4.77 -4.04 -7.10
CA LEU A 53 5.25 -3.80 -8.45
C LEU A 53 6.69 -4.28 -8.65
N ALA A 54 7.58 -4.04 -7.66
CA ALA A 54 8.95 -4.53 -7.71
C ALA A 54 9.01 -6.07 -7.66
N ALA A 55 8.21 -6.71 -6.81
CA ALA A 55 8.11 -8.18 -6.77
C ALA A 55 7.69 -8.75 -8.13
N ALA A 56 6.68 -8.13 -8.78
CA ALA A 56 6.24 -8.53 -10.11
C ALA A 56 7.32 -8.33 -11.19
N ARG A 57 8.02 -7.18 -11.16
CA ARG A 57 9.10 -6.89 -12.12
C ARG A 57 10.32 -7.79 -11.92
N ILE A 58 10.71 -8.08 -10.69
CA ILE A 58 11.83 -8.98 -10.36
C ILE A 58 11.49 -10.39 -10.79
N ALA A 59 10.28 -10.89 -10.50
CA ALA A 59 9.83 -12.21 -10.92
C ALA A 59 9.82 -12.38 -12.46
N GLN A 60 9.59 -11.30 -13.19
CA GLN A 60 9.58 -11.30 -14.67
C GLN A 60 10.91 -10.85 -15.30
N GLY A 61 11.95 -10.65 -14.49
CA GLY A 61 13.31 -10.31 -14.95
C GLY A 61 13.47 -8.87 -15.46
N LYS A 62 12.59 -7.93 -15.09
CA LYS A 62 12.62 -6.52 -15.50
C LYS A 62 13.29 -5.60 -14.48
N GLN A 63 13.57 -6.10 -13.29
CA GLN A 63 14.20 -5.35 -12.20
C GLN A 63 15.10 -6.29 -11.42
N GLU A 64 16.25 -5.81 -10.97
CA GLU A 64 17.23 -6.62 -10.23
C GLU A 64 16.99 -6.56 -8.72
N LYS A 65 16.71 -5.38 -8.17
CA LYS A 65 16.59 -5.16 -6.73
C LYS A 65 15.49 -4.16 -6.38
N LEU A 66 14.97 -4.30 -5.17
CA LEU A 66 14.06 -3.36 -4.53
C LEU A 66 14.79 -2.65 -3.39
N TYR A 67 14.74 -1.31 -3.37
CA TYR A 67 15.29 -0.49 -2.30
C TYR A 67 14.15 0.07 -1.43
N LEU A 68 14.22 -0.19 -0.12
CA LEU A 68 13.24 0.25 0.88
C LEU A 68 13.90 1.07 1.99
N GLY A 69 13.10 1.68 2.84
CA GLY A 69 13.53 2.28 4.09
C GLY A 69 13.43 1.28 5.25
N ASN A 70 12.88 1.73 6.38
CA ASN A 70 12.75 0.91 7.58
C ASN A 70 11.77 -0.25 7.39
N LEU A 71 12.27 -1.48 7.46
CA LEU A 71 11.48 -2.71 7.28
C LEU A 71 10.72 -3.13 8.55
N SER A 72 11.12 -2.63 9.72
CA SER A 72 10.48 -2.95 11.00
C SER A 72 9.29 -2.06 11.35
N SER A 73 9.03 -1.01 10.58
CA SER A 73 7.88 -0.12 10.80
C SER A 73 6.56 -0.89 10.72
N LEU A 74 5.72 -0.73 11.74
CA LEU A 74 4.41 -1.36 11.84
C LEU A 74 3.32 -0.44 11.30
N ARG A 75 2.42 -0.98 10.50
CA ARG A 75 1.30 -0.24 9.88
C ARG A 75 0.03 -1.07 9.93
N ASP A 76 -1.09 -0.36 10.02
CA ASP A 76 -2.43 -0.91 9.86
C ASP A 76 -2.84 -0.70 8.40
N TRP A 77 -2.88 -1.76 7.62
CA TRP A 77 -3.24 -1.74 6.20
C TRP A 77 -4.56 -2.45 5.94
N GLY A 78 -5.53 -1.74 5.37
CA GLY A 78 -6.80 -2.31 4.96
C GLY A 78 -7.06 -2.18 3.45
N TYR A 79 -8.08 -2.86 2.96
CA TYR A 79 -8.47 -2.79 1.57
C TYR A 79 -9.36 -1.58 1.30
N ALA A 80 -9.01 -0.78 0.30
CA ALA A 80 -9.72 0.48 0.00
C ALA A 80 -11.22 0.30 -0.25
N LYS A 81 -11.67 -0.81 -0.83
CA LYS A 81 -13.09 -1.08 -1.04
C LYS A 81 -13.85 -1.25 0.28
N ASP A 82 -13.25 -1.89 1.26
CA ASP A 82 -13.85 -2.07 2.59
C ASP A 82 -13.97 -0.73 3.32
N TYR A 83 -13.00 0.17 3.11
CA TYR A 83 -13.03 1.53 3.64
C TYR A 83 -14.12 2.39 2.99
N VAL A 84 -14.32 2.27 1.67
CA VAL A 84 -15.42 2.94 0.96
C VAL A 84 -16.79 2.45 1.46
N GLU A 85 -16.93 1.15 1.73
CA GLU A 85 -18.13 0.61 2.37
C GLU A 85 -18.39 1.26 3.73
N CYS A 86 -17.36 1.42 4.56
CA CYS A 86 -17.47 2.12 5.84
C CYS A 86 -17.90 3.58 5.66
N MET A 87 -17.33 4.30 4.70
CA MET A 87 -17.73 5.68 4.39
C MET A 87 -19.21 5.77 4.05
N TRP A 88 -19.73 4.81 3.28
CA TRP A 88 -21.16 4.75 2.94
C TRP A 88 -22.00 4.48 4.20
N LEU A 89 -21.59 3.53 5.05
CA LEU A 89 -22.28 3.20 6.30
C LEU A 89 -22.34 4.39 7.26
N ILE A 90 -21.28 5.19 7.36
CA ILE A 90 -21.25 6.42 8.15
C ILE A 90 -22.36 7.37 7.73
N LEU A 91 -22.60 7.52 6.43
CA LEU A 91 -23.65 8.38 5.89
C LEU A 91 -25.08 7.80 6.04
N GLN A 92 -25.20 6.51 6.34
CA GLN A 92 -26.50 5.86 6.63
C GLN A 92 -26.83 5.85 8.13
N ASN A 93 -25.92 6.32 8.98
CA ASN A 93 -26.14 6.37 10.42
C ASN A 93 -27.22 7.39 10.78
N GLU A 94 -27.89 7.20 11.91
CA GLU A 94 -28.94 8.14 12.38
C GLU A 94 -28.38 9.49 12.81
N LYS A 95 -27.13 9.52 13.28
CA LYS A 95 -26.47 10.71 13.79
C LYS A 95 -25.14 10.95 13.07
N PRO A 96 -24.80 12.23 12.79
CA PRO A 96 -23.51 12.58 12.22
C PRO A 96 -22.40 12.48 13.28
N GLU A 97 -21.59 11.44 13.21
CA GLU A 97 -20.49 11.18 14.13
C GLU A 97 -19.20 10.88 13.38
N ASP A 98 -18.07 11.05 14.08
CA ASP A 98 -16.75 10.80 13.53
C ASP A 98 -16.30 9.37 13.86
N PHE A 99 -15.66 8.69 12.89
CA PHE A 99 -15.26 7.31 13.00
C PHE A 99 -13.80 7.09 12.59
N VAL A 100 -13.10 6.27 13.37
CA VAL A 100 -11.81 5.72 12.97
C VAL A 100 -12.07 4.52 12.06
N ILE A 101 -11.49 4.57 10.86
CA ILE A 101 -11.56 3.51 9.86
C ILE A 101 -10.18 2.87 9.76
N ALA A 102 -10.03 1.68 10.36
CA ALA A 102 -8.79 0.93 10.48
C ALA A 102 -9.11 -0.56 10.57
N THR A 103 -8.13 -1.43 10.31
CA THR A 103 -8.36 -2.87 10.46
C THR A 103 -8.28 -3.32 11.93
N GLY A 104 -7.47 -2.62 12.72
CA GLY A 104 -7.14 -3.02 14.09
C GLY A 104 -6.04 -4.07 14.15
N GLU A 105 -5.38 -4.36 13.04
CA GLU A 105 -4.23 -5.25 12.93
C GLU A 105 -3.00 -4.50 12.43
N GLN A 106 -1.83 -4.95 12.86
CA GLN A 106 -0.57 -4.35 12.46
C GLN A 106 0.34 -5.39 11.82
N HIS A 107 0.97 -4.98 10.74
CA HIS A 107 1.97 -5.76 10.04
C HIS A 107 3.21 -4.92 9.76
N SER A 108 4.37 -5.54 9.76
CA SER A 108 5.62 -4.88 9.40
C SER A 108 5.79 -4.76 7.88
N VAL A 109 6.56 -3.76 7.45
CA VAL A 109 6.96 -3.64 6.04
C VAL A 109 7.66 -4.91 5.56
N ARG A 110 8.45 -5.55 6.45
CA ARG A 110 9.10 -6.83 6.17
C ARG A 110 8.11 -7.94 5.88
N GLU A 111 7.07 -8.12 6.72
CA GLU A 111 6.02 -9.13 6.49
C GLU A 111 5.28 -8.89 5.18
N PHE A 112 4.93 -7.64 4.89
CA PHE A 112 4.32 -7.27 3.62
C PHE A 112 5.22 -7.64 2.43
N CYS A 113 6.52 -7.34 2.52
CA CYS A 113 7.50 -7.64 1.50
C CYS A 113 7.66 -9.15 1.28
N GLN A 114 7.82 -9.93 2.37
CA GLN A 114 7.92 -11.40 2.30
C GLN A 114 6.69 -12.01 1.61
N LEU A 115 5.51 -11.56 2.02
CA LEU A 115 4.27 -12.08 1.48
C LEU A 115 4.08 -11.71 0.00
N ALA A 116 4.42 -10.48 -0.38
CA ALA A 116 4.33 -10.02 -1.77
C ALA A 116 5.28 -10.82 -2.69
N PHE A 117 6.52 -11.03 -2.27
CA PHE A 117 7.47 -11.83 -3.04
C PHE A 117 7.05 -13.30 -3.13
N ARG A 118 6.50 -13.87 -2.04
CA ARG A 118 5.95 -15.22 -2.04
C ARG A 118 4.85 -15.39 -3.08
N TYR A 119 3.91 -14.45 -3.17
CA TYR A 119 2.86 -14.48 -4.20
C TYR A 119 3.40 -14.26 -5.61
N ALA A 120 4.54 -13.61 -5.76
CA ALA A 120 5.26 -13.52 -7.04
C ALA A 120 6.13 -14.76 -7.35
N GLY A 121 6.12 -15.79 -6.50
CA GLY A 121 6.86 -17.04 -6.69
C GLY A 121 8.30 -17.03 -6.18
N ILE A 122 8.68 -16.03 -5.37
CA ILE A 122 10.01 -15.87 -4.80
C ILE A 122 9.93 -15.96 -3.27
N GLU A 123 10.70 -16.84 -2.66
CA GLU A 123 10.75 -16.98 -1.20
C GLU A 123 11.94 -16.18 -0.64
N LEU A 124 11.65 -15.16 0.19
CA LEU A 124 12.68 -14.31 0.78
C LEU A 124 13.02 -14.73 2.21
N CYS A 125 14.32 -14.77 2.52
CA CYS A 125 14.86 -14.75 3.87
C CYS A 125 15.50 -13.39 4.13
N PHE A 126 15.27 -12.81 5.31
CA PHE A 126 15.88 -11.55 5.70
C PHE A 126 17.05 -11.79 6.65
N GLU A 127 18.19 -11.14 6.36
CA GLU A 127 19.41 -11.19 7.15
C GLU A 127 19.90 -9.77 7.47
N GLY A 128 20.54 -9.60 8.61
CA GLY A 128 21.00 -8.30 9.11
C GLY A 128 19.91 -7.55 9.87
N GLU A 129 20.22 -6.33 10.29
CA GLU A 129 19.34 -5.45 11.05
C GLU A 129 19.46 -3.99 10.59
N GLY A 130 18.36 -3.24 10.70
CA GLY A 130 18.32 -1.81 10.42
C GLY A 130 18.76 -1.47 9.00
N GLU A 131 19.78 -0.64 8.85
CA GLU A 131 20.29 -0.19 7.56
C GLU A 131 21.02 -1.29 6.77
N ASN A 132 21.46 -2.34 7.44
CA ASN A 132 22.19 -3.45 6.83
C ASN A 132 21.28 -4.64 6.50
N GLU A 133 19.99 -4.51 6.70
CA GLU A 133 19.03 -5.58 6.44
C GLU A 133 18.86 -5.84 4.96
N LYS A 134 18.88 -7.12 4.57
CA LYS A 134 18.79 -7.58 3.19
C LYS A 134 17.79 -8.72 3.06
N GLY A 135 16.98 -8.67 2.02
CA GLY A 135 16.11 -9.78 1.61
C GLY A 135 16.77 -10.60 0.52
N ILE A 136 16.99 -11.86 0.80
CA ILE A 136 17.73 -12.82 -0.03
C ILE A 136 16.76 -13.88 -0.56
N ASP A 137 16.78 -14.13 -1.86
CA ASP A 137 16.05 -15.26 -2.46
C ASP A 137 16.65 -16.57 -1.98
N THR A 138 15.87 -17.38 -1.31
CA THR A 138 16.32 -18.65 -0.73
C THR A 138 16.74 -19.69 -1.78
N LYS A 139 16.27 -19.56 -3.01
CA LYS A 139 16.59 -20.49 -4.10
C LYS A 139 17.90 -20.15 -4.82
N THR A 140 18.13 -18.85 -5.04
CA THR A 140 19.26 -18.38 -5.85
C THR A 140 20.40 -17.79 -5.05
N GLY A 141 20.17 -17.46 -3.78
CA GLY A 141 21.12 -16.73 -2.93
C GLY A 141 21.32 -15.25 -3.32
N LYS A 142 20.52 -14.73 -4.26
CA LYS A 142 20.64 -13.35 -4.70
C LYS A 142 19.96 -12.40 -3.72
N VAL A 143 20.60 -11.27 -3.47
CA VAL A 143 20.01 -10.16 -2.71
C VAL A 143 19.04 -9.42 -3.63
N LEU A 144 17.75 -9.48 -3.28
CA LEU A 144 16.66 -8.85 -4.05
C LEU A 144 16.09 -7.61 -3.37
N VAL A 145 16.24 -7.50 -2.04
CA VAL A 145 15.77 -6.34 -1.26
C VAL A 145 16.92 -5.80 -0.44
N GLU A 146 17.11 -4.48 -0.46
CA GLU A 146 18.11 -3.78 0.34
C GLU A 146 17.50 -2.54 0.99
N VAL A 147 17.98 -2.19 2.19
CA VAL A 147 17.65 -0.91 2.81
C VAL A 147 18.55 0.17 2.20
N SER A 148 17.94 1.29 1.79
CA SER A 148 18.66 2.46 1.28
C SER A 148 18.50 3.62 2.25
N LEU A 149 19.60 4.32 2.52
CA LEU A 149 19.63 5.53 3.34
C LEU A 149 18.79 6.67 2.74
N ASP A 150 18.57 6.69 1.43
CA ASP A 150 17.71 7.67 0.76
C ASP A 150 16.25 7.54 1.19
N PHE A 151 15.83 6.33 1.59
CA PHE A 151 14.47 6.03 2.05
C PHE A 151 14.37 5.78 3.55
N TYR A 152 15.50 5.60 4.23
CA TYR A 152 15.54 5.36 5.66
C TYR A 152 15.30 6.66 6.43
N ARG A 153 14.30 6.64 7.32
CA ARG A 153 13.96 7.80 8.15
C ARG A 153 14.27 7.48 9.61
N PRO A 154 15.25 8.13 10.23
CA PRO A 154 15.60 7.89 11.63
C PRO A 154 14.45 8.18 12.61
N THR A 155 13.54 9.07 12.21
CA THR A 155 12.37 9.50 13.00
C THR A 155 11.05 8.97 12.43
N ASP A 156 11.07 7.79 11.79
CA ASP A 156 9.85 7.18 11.27
C ASP A 156 8.90 6.80 12.42
N VAL A 157 7.60 6.91 12.19
CA VAL A 157 6.59 6.44 13.15
C VAL A 157 6.68 4.92 13.20
N VAL A 158 7.20 4.42 14.32
CA VAL A 158 7.42 2.98 14.52
C VAL A 158 6.11 2.22 14.53
N ASN A 159 5.07 2.80 15.13
CA ASN A 159 3.80 2.14 15.39
C ASN A 159 2.63 3.04 14.97
N LEU A 160 1.88 2.61 13.96
CA LEU A 160 0.67 3.28 13.51
C LEU A 160 -0.48 2.27 13.53
N TRP A 161 -1.38 2.44 14.50
CA TRP A 161 -2.46 1.50 14.79
C TRP A 161 -3.78 2.21 15.07
N GLY A 162 -4.86 1.78 14.40
CA GLY A 162 -6.20 2.32 14.59
C GLY A 162 -7.09 1.40 15.41
N ASN A 163 -7.99 2.00 16.20
CA ASN A 163 -9.02 1.25 16.91
C ASN A 163 -10.38 1.40 16.22
N PRO A 164 -10.85 0.37 15.48
CA PRO A 164 -12.13 0.42 14.78
C PRO A 164 -13.34 0.05 15.64
N ALA A 165 -13.20 -0.09 16.96
CA ALA A 165 -14.24 -0.63 17.83
C ALA A 165 -15.58 0.14 17.73
N LYS A 166 -15.54 1.47 17.59
CA LYS A 166 -16.74 2.30 17.40
C LYS A 166 -17.43 1.96 16.08
N ALA A 167 -16.71 1.92 14.97
CA ALA A 167 -17.26 1.61 13.67
C ALA A 167 -17.85 0.18 13.62
N LYS A 168 -17.19 -0.79 14.23
CA LYS A 168 -17.72 -2.16 14.38
C LYS A 168 -19.04 -2.18 15.13
N ARG A 169 -19.13 -1.51 16.27
CA ARG A 169 -20.29 -1.53 17.16
C ARG A 169 -21.48 -0.78 16.60
N GLU A 170 -21.26 0.41 16.06
CA GLU A 170 -22.34 1.34 15.71
C GLU A 170 -22.78 1.21 14.26
N LEU A 171 -21.84 0.87 13.35
CA LEU A 171 -22.14 0.72 11.94
C LEU A 171 -22.27 -0.74 11.49
N GLY A 172 -21.96 -1.70 12.35
CA GLY A 172 -21.88 -3.12 11.97
C GLY A 172 -20.79 -3.40 10.93
N TRP A 173 -19.84 -2.47 10.76
CA TRP A 173 -18.77 -2.62 9.77
C TRP A 173 -17.78 -3.71 10.14
N ASN A 174 -17.41 -4.55 9.16
CA ASN A 174 -16.36 -5.55 9.33
C ASN A 174 -15.06 -5.05 8.70
N PRO A 175 -14.05 -4.60 9.49
CA PRO A 175 -12.78 -4.11 8.97
C PRO A 175 -11.87 -5.20 8.41
N GLN A 176 -12.17 -6.46 8.68
CA GLN A 176 -11.41 -7.63 8.23
C GLN A 176 -12.18 -8.45 7.19
N LYS A 177 -13.05 -7.81 6.41
CA LYS A 177 -13.75 -8.44 5.29
C LYS A 177 -12.76 -8.94 4.25
N THR A 178 -11.72 -8.14 3.99
CA THR A 178 -10.53 -8.53 3.23
C THR A 178 -9.36 -8.65 4.21
N THR A 179 -8.79 -9.84 4.33
CA THR A 179 -7.63 -10.07 5.21
C THR A 179 -6.36 -9.44 4.64
N PHE A 180 -5.35 -9.25 5.49
CA PHE A 180 -4.04 -8.75 5.07
C PHE A 180 -3.43 -9.59 3.93
N GLU A 181 -3.48 -10.91 4.05
CA GLU A 181 -2.97 -11.81 3.02
C GLU A 181 -3.73 -11.67 1.69
N GLN A 182 -5.06 -11.57 1.74
CA GLN A 182 -5.89 -11.35 0.56
C GLN A 182 -5.58 -10.00 -0.10
N LEU A 183 -5.40 -8.94 0.69
CA LEU A 183 -5.00 -7.62 0.20
C LEU A 183 -3.69 -7.68 -0.58
N VAL A 184 -2.64 -8.26 0.02
CA VAL A 184 -1.34 -8.39 -0.64
C VAL A 184 -1.46 -9.20 -1.92
N LYS A 185 -2.20 -10.31 -1.88
CA LYS A 185 -2.43 -11.16 -3.06
C LYS A 185 -3.12 -10.40 -4.20
N ILE A 186 -4.21 -9.66 -3.90
CA ILE A 186 -4.93 -8.83 -4.89
C ILE A 186 -3.99 -7.85 -5.57
N MET A 187 -3.14 -7.18 -4.79
CA MET A 187 -2.20 -6.20 -5.32
C MET A 187 -1.12 -6.84 -6.19
N VAL A 188 -0.55 -7.97 -5.74
CA VAL A 188 0.48 -8.70 -6.51
C VAL A 188 -0.08 -9.28 -7.80
N ASP A 189 -1.26 -9.91 -7.76
CA ASP A 189 -1.89 -10.49 -8.96
C ASP A 189 -2.13 -9.40 -10.03
N ALA A 190 -2.60 -8.22 -9.60
CA ALA A 190 -2.82 -7.09 -10.51
C ALA A 190 -1.51 -6.56 -11.11
N ASP A 191 -0.44 -6.47 -10.31
CA ASP A 191 0.86 -6.01 -10.79
C ASP A 191 1.56 -7.05 -11.67
N MET A 192 1.43 -8.33 -11.37
CA MET A 192 1.91 -9.42 -12.24
C MET A 192 1.26 -9.35 -13.64
N ALA A 193 -0.05 -9.14 -13.69
CA ALA A 193 -0.78 -8.98 -14.95
C ALA A 193 -0.34 -7.71 -15.69
N LYS A 194 -0.19 -6.57 -14.99
CA LYS A 194 0.28 -5.31 -15.56
C LYS A 194 1.65 -5.45 -16.20
N VAL A 195 2.63 -6.01 -15.47
CA VAL A 195 4.00 -6.18 -15.95
C VAL A 195 4.09 -7.16 -17.11
N ALA A 196 3.24 -8.21 -17.14
CA ALA A 196 3.16 -9.14 -18.25
C ALA A 196 2.68 -8.45 -19.55
N VAL A 197 1.70 -7.55 -19.46
CA VAL A 197 1.23 -6.76 -20.60
C VAL A 197 2.30 -5.78 -21.09
N GLU A 198 3.01 -5.10 -20.18
CA GLU A 198 4.14 -4.24 -20.52
C GLU A 198 5.22 -5.02 -21.29
N ARG A 199 5.53 -6.25 -20.86
CA ARG A 199 6.49 -7.14 -21.52
C ARG A 199 6.05 -7.55 -22.92
N ALA A 200 4.78 -7.87 -23.10
CA ALA A 200 4.22 -8.22 -24.41
C ALA A 200 4.28 -7.02 -25.37
N GLY A 201 3.96 -5.81 -24.89
CA GLY A 201 4.06 -4.58 -25.68
C GLY A 201 5.50 -4.23 -26.10
N GLU A 202 6.48 -4.45 -25.24
CA GLU A 202 7.91 -4.28 -25.56
C GLU A 202 8.36 -5.26 -26.65
N HIS A 203 7.99 -6.54 -26.54
CA HIS A 203 8.29 -7.54 -27.58
C HIS A 203 7.69 -7.19 -28.95
N VAL A 204 6.46 -6.70 -28.97
CA VAL A 204 5.82 -6.27 -30.23
C VAL A 204 6.57 -5.07 -30.84
N ARG A 205 7.00 -4.10 -30.03
CA ARG A 205 7.80 -2.95 -30.52
C ARG A 205 9.14 -3.39 -31.08
N THR A 206 9.89 -4.22 -30.35
CA THR A 206 11.20 -4.72 -30.77
C THR A 206 11.08 -5.50 -32.09
N ASN A 207 10.09 -6.37 -32.20
CA ASN A 207 9.86 -7.11 -33.44
C ASN A 207 9.47 -6.20 -34.60
N LEU A 208 8.65 -5.14 -34.34
CA LEU A 208 8.26 -4.18 -35.36
C LEU A 208 9.45 -3.35 -35.84
N GLU A 209 10.32 -2.90 -34.95
CA GLU A 209 11.55 -2.18 -35.28
C GLU A 209 12.49 -3.05 -36.13
N GLU A 210 12.68 -4.31 -35.75
CA GLU A 210 13.47 -5.28 -36.52
C GLU A 210 12.88 -5.57 -37.90
N TYR A 211 11.56 -5.64 -38.06
CA TYR A 211 10.88 -5.81 -39.34
C TYR A 211 10.97 -4.56 -40.21
N LEU A 212 10.93 -3.36 -39.62
CA LEU A 212 11.13 -2.09 -40.34
C LEU A 212 12.58 -1.97 -40.84
N GLU A 213 13.59 -2.31 -39.99
CA GLU A 213 15.00 -2.32 -40.38
C GLU A 213 15.29 -3.31 -41.51
N LYS A 214 14.66 -4.49 -41.49
CA LYS A 214 14.78 -5.51 -42.53
C LYS A 214 13.95 -5.22 -43.78
N GLY A 215 13.18 -4.12 -43.82
CA GLY A 215 12.34 -3.72 -44.95
C GLY A 215 11.17 -4.70 -45.24
N ILE A 216 10.79 -5.51 -44.25
CA ILE A 216 9.70 -6.50 -44.37
C ILE A 216 8.33 -5.82 -44.21
N VAL A 217 8.26 -4.70 -43.52
CA VAL A 217 7.07 -3.83 -43.37
C VAL A 217 7.45 -2.42 -43.79
N LYS A 218 6.59 -1.76 -44.53
CA LYS A 218 6.75 -0.36 -44.97
C LYS A 218 5.86 0.57 -44.13
#